data_11e864286976ae8f0e99d32eb93a3c47
#
_entry.id   11e864286976ae8f0e99d32eb93a3c47
#
_cell.length_a   1.000
_cell.length_b   1.000
_cell.length_c   1.000
_cell.angle_alpha   90.00
_cell.angle_beta   90.00
_cell.angle_gamma   90.00
#
_symmetry.space_group_name_H-M   'P 1'
#
loop_
_entity.id
_entity.type
_entity.pdbx_description
1 polymer ?
#
loop_
_entity_poly.entity_id
_entity_poly.type
_entity_poly.pdbx_seq_one_letter_code
_entity_poly.pdbx_strand_id
1 'polypeptide(L)'
;MRSTIASRDFAAIAARVRKIGALNRASLPAVLVMACAFAACSGQEGPSAQLPAPPESTVQAPVDGDWWKQSGDPVLVDLITRGIAADHDLACRGARLANQAEADASADRRLSGRMRKLVGTDQGLSRAASLRADQYAYAQARAARAAAVALAYVEVRRLQKVLVLRTERLDQFRDNAAIAEFRRQAGLVTAIDGGIGSSMAGVADADLAATRARFDRARSELARMTDMDDAALLTALGETGDVPDLGRDPPGPADQGPLHRADLLALRYRLLARIEHEKMTQADIDKAEATRGDPSTPPLLRDGLGELDKAEADARAEIGATRQALVTLDAREPALSQSGERSRRAVQDARSAYRAGMGDFATLYVAEASALSVEEARL
;
A
#
# COMPACT_ATOMS: atom_id res chain seq x y z
N MET A 1 -33.75 -2.39 -8.76
CA MET A 1 -33.40 -0.95 -8.61
C MET A 1 -31.90 -0.66 -8.46
N ARG A 2 -30.98 -1.62 -8.71
CA ARG A 2 -29.51 -1.43 -8.53
C ARG A 2 -28.73 -1.17 -9.83
N SER A 3 -29.37 -1.27 -10.98
CA SER A 3 -28.74 -1.17 -12.32
C SER A 3 -28.66 0.26 -12.88
N THR A 4 -29.47 1.20 -12.39
CA THR A 4 -29.64 2.54 -12.97
C THR A 4 -28.56 3.56 -12.58
N ILE A 5 -27.76 3.28 -11.57
CA ILE A 5 -26.74 4.24 -11.07
C ILE A 5 -25.47 4.18 -11.93
N ALA A 6 -25.03 2.99 -12.33
CA ALA A 6 -23.83 2.82 -13.16
C ALA A 6 -23.99 3.42 -14.57
N SER A 7 -25.19 3.33 -15.15
CA SER A 7 -25.52 3.87 -16.47
C SER A 7 -25.45 5.40 -16.53
N ARG A 8 -25.94 6.06 -15.48
CA ARG A 8 -25.89 7.53 -15.39
C ARG A 8 -24.46 8.06 -15.27
N ASP A 9 -23.60 7.32 -14.57
CA ASP A 9 -22.20 7.71 -14.38
C ASP A 9 -21.39 7.53 -15.66
N PHE A 10 -21.65 6.47 -16.43
CA PHE A 10 -20.97 6.23 -17.71
C PHE A 10 -21.35 7.29 -18.76
N ALA A 11 -22.63 7.61 -18.87
CA ALA A 11 -23.11 8.68 -19.72
C ALA A 11 -22.56 10.07 -19.30
N ALA A 12 -22.44 10.30 -17.99
CA ALA A 12 -21.85 11.52 -17.45
C ALA A 12 -20.36 11.62 -17.73
N ILE A 13 -19.61 10.51 -17.70
CA ILE A 13 -18.20 10.45 -18.06
C ILE A 13 -18.02 10.68 -19.57
N ALA A 14 -18.81 10.04 -20.41
CA ALA A 14 -18.78 10.23 -21.85
C ALA A 14 -19.13 11.68 -22.26
N ALA A 15 -20.16 12.27 -21.63
CA ALA A 15 -20.53 13.67 -21.84
C ALA A 15 -19.46 14.65 -21.33
N ARG A 16 -18.76 14.34 -20.25
CA ARG A 16 -17.64 15.15 -19.71
C ARG A 16 -16.40 15.08 -20.59
N VAL A 17 -16.03 13.91 -21.11
CA VAL A 17 -14.91 13.77 -22.05
C VAL A 17 -15.17 14.59 -23.32
N ARG A 18 -16.40 14.61 -23.83
CA ARG A 18 -16.81 15.46 -24.95
C ARG A 18 -16.74 16.96 -24.63
N LYS A 19 -17.05 17.38 -23.40
CA LYS A 19 -16.91 18.78 -22.95
C LYS A 19 -15.45 19.21 -22.80
N ILE A 20 -14.56 18.33 -22.36
CA ILE A 20 -13.13 18.61 -22.20
C ILE A 20 -12.46 18.85 -23.55
N GLY A 21 -12.86 18.13 -24.59
CA GLY A 21 -12.41 18.38 -25.98
C GLY A 21 -12.81 19.76 -26.53
N ALA A 22 -13.85 20.39 -25.96
CA ALA A 22 -14.33 21.71 -26.36
C ALA A 22 -13.67 22.88 -25.59
N LEU A 23 -13.12 22.64 -24.41
CA LEU A 23 -12.56 23.69 -23.52
C LEU A 23 -11.06 23.96 -23.70
N ASN A 24 -10.33 23.14 -24.46
CA ASN A 24 -8.89 23.31 -24.65
C ASN A 24 -8.51 24.33 -25.75
N ARG A 25 -9.30 25.41 -25.91
CA ARG A 25 -9.08 26.46 -26.93
C ARG A 25 -8.40 27.73 -26.42
N ALA A 26 -7.86 27.75 -25.21
CA ALA A 26 -7.16 28.93 -24.71
C ALA A 26 -5.63 28.73 -24.69
N SER A 27 -5.00 29.36 -25.63
CA SER A 27 -3.62 29.83 -25.82
C SER A 27 -2.65 29.74 -24.64
N LEU A 28 -1.47 29.12 -24.89
CA LEU A 28 -0.19 29.46 -24.24
C LEU A 28 0.97 29.35 -25.25
N PRO A 29 2.03 30.14 -25.12
CA PRO A 29 3.03 30.37 -26.15
C PRO A 29 4.09 29.27 -26.25
N ALA A 30 4.64 29.17 -27.46
CA ALA A 30 5.71 28.28 -27.85
C ALA A 30 7.03 28.56 -27.09
N VAL A 31 7.62 27.53 -26.51
CA VAL A 31 9.07 27.46 -26.31
C VAL A 31 9.55 26.16 -26.93
N LEU A 32 10.49 26.37 -27.84
CA LEU A 32 11.19 25.40 -28.68
C LEU A 32 12.13 24.54 -27.82
N VAL A 33 11.92 23.23 -27.75
CA VAL A 33 13.01 22.28 -27.50
C VAL A 33 12.85 21.10 -28.43
N MET A 34 13.78 21.02 -29.36
CA MET A 34 13.95 19.95 -30.34
C MET A 34 14.90 18.88 -29.76
N ALA A 35 14.64 17.66 -30.11
CA ALA A 35 15.47 16.47 -29.98
C ALA A 35 15.55 15.77 -28.62
N CYS A 36 14.89 14.61 -28.56
CA CYS A 36 15.53 13.32 -28.30
C CYS A 36 14.49 12.20 -28.53
N ALA A 37 14.52 11.67 -29.73
CA ALA A 37 13.90 10.39 -30.07
C ALA A 37 14.86 9.27 -29.66
N PHE A 38 14.31 8.17 -29.17
CA PHE A 38 14.98 6.91 -28.91
C PHE A 38 16.06 6.90 -27.81
N ALA A 39 15.64 6.74 -26.57
CA ALA A 39 16.42 6.02 -25.59
C ALA A 39 15.55 4.90 -25.02
N ALA A 40 15.90 3.66 -25.37
CA ALA A 40 15.51 2.50 -24.59
C ALA A 40 15.86 2.78 -23.13
N CYS A 41 15.09 2.25 -22.19
CA CYS A 41 15.36 2.36 -20.75
C CYS A 41 16.70 1.69 -20.39
N SER A 42 17.79 2.34 -20.72
CA SER A 42 19.15 2.03 -20.30
C SER A 42 19.69 3.29 -19.65
N GLY A 43 19.79 3.26 -18.34
CA GLY A 43 20.43 4.14 -17.40
C GLY A 43 21.04 5.44 -17.95
N GLN A 44 20.25 6.51 -17.93
CA GLN A 44 20.78 7.86 -18.01
C GLN A 44 19.96 8.76 -17.10
N GLU A 45 20.64 9.35 -16.13
CA GLU A 45 20.12 10.39 -15.26
C GLU A 45 19.71 11.59 -16.14
N GLY A 46 18.43 11.66 -16.48
CA GLY A 46 17.81 12.83 -17.09
C GLY A 46 17.20 13.72 -16.01
N PRO A 47 17.12 15.04 -16.23
CA PRO A 47 16.51 15.94 -15.28
C PRO A 47 15.08 15.49 -14.96
N SER A 48 14.74 15.46 -13.68
CA SER A 48 13.42 15.11 -13.18
C SER A 48 12.35 15.91 -13.91
N ALA A 49 11.72 15.33 -14.92
CA ALA A 49 10.57 15.92 -15.56
C ALA A 49 9.45 15.98 -14.52
N GLN A 50 9.18 17.17 -13.98
CA GLN A 50 7.98 17.41 -13.19
C GLN A 50 6.78 17.05 -14.07
N LEU A 51 6.12 15.96 -13.74
CA LEU A 51 4.84 15.63 -14.35
C LEU A 51 3.92 16.84 -14.19
N PRO A 52 3.26 17.30 -15.28
CA PRO A 52 2.24 18.32 -15.14
C PRO A 52 1.19 17.78 -14.16
N ALA A 53 0.90 18.57 -13.11
CA ALA A 53 -0.19 18.27 -12.19
C ALA A 53 -1.46 17.96 -13.01
N PRO A 54 -2.24 16.95 -12.64
CA PRO A 54 -3.48 16.67 -13.33
C PRO A 54 -4.31 17.95 -13.35
N PRO A 55 -4.91 18.33 -14.52
CA PRO A 55 -5.63 19.57 -14.63
C PRO A 55 -6.72 19.63 -13.57
N GLU A 56 -6.67 20.68 -12.74
CA GLU A 56 -7.69 21.03 -11.76
C GLU A 56 -9.01 21.27 -12.46
N SER A 57 -9.79 20.26 -12.71
CA SER A 57 -11.18 20.41 -13.12
C SER A 57 -12.02 19.29 -12.54
N THR A 58 -12.64 19.60 -11.41
CA THR A 58 -13.97 19.10 -10.92
C THR A 58 -14.34 17.63 -11.09
N VAL A 59 -13.41 16.77 -11.38
CA VAL A 59 -13.47 15.36 -10.99
C VAL A 59 -12.74 15.35 -9.66
N GLN A 60 -13.46 15.07 -8.57
CA GLN A 60 -12.85 14.82 -7.28
C GLN A 60 -11.59 13.97 -7.52
N ALA A 61 -10.44 14.52 -7.14
CA ALA A 61 -9.19 13.78 -7.20
C ALA A 61 -9.45 12.40 -6.57
N PRO A 62 -8.92 11.30 -7.14
CA PRO A 62 -8.93 10.05 -6.42
C PRO A 62 -8.43 10.37 -5.02
N VAL A 63 -9.15 9.89 -4.02
CA VAL A 63 -8.88 10.07 -2.58
C VAL A 63 -7.40 10.30 -2.36
N ASP A 64 -7.04 11.40 -1.71
CA ASP A 64 -5.70 11.97 -1.61
C ASP A 64 -4.61 10.92 -1.81
N GLY A 65 -4.01 10.94 -2.99
CA GLY A 65 -3.05 9.91 -3.38
C GLY A 65 -1.81 9.85 -2.48
N ASP A 66 -1.74 10.71 -1.49
CA ASP A 66 -0.66 10.88 -0.53
C ASP A 66 -1.12 10.66 0.92
N TRP A 67 -1.97 9.66 1.15
CA TRP A 67 -2.53 9.31 2.47
C TRP A 67 -1.46 9.18 3.57
N TRP A 68 -0.25 8.77 3.23
CA TRP A 68 0.86 8.60 4.18
C TRP A 68 1.36 9.93 4.77
N LYS A 69 1.10 11.07 4.14
CA LYS A 69 1.46 12.38 4.67
C LYS A 69 0.68 12.75 5.93
N GLN A 70 -0.47 12.09 6.14
CA GLN A 70 -1.32 12.30 7.31
C GLN A 70 -0.90 11.41 8.50
N SER A 71 0.06 10.49 8.31
CA SER A 71 0.54 9.58 9.36
C SER A 71 1.23 10.29 10.54
N GLY A 72 1.67 11.53 10.36
CA GLY A 72 2.48 12.25 11.36
C GLY A 72 3.90 11.69 11.56
N ASP A 73 4.28 10.65 10.82
CA ASP A 73 5.60 10.04 10.87
C ASP A 73 6.49 10.54 9.72
N PRO A 74 7.45 11.45 10.00
CA PRO A 74 8.31 12.02 8.96
C PRO A 74 9.22 10.99 8.29
N VAL A 75 9.61 9.93 9.02
CA VAL A 75 10.45 8.85 8.46
C VAL A 75 9.65 8.05 7.43
N LEU A 76 8.42 7.69 7.75
CA LEU A 76 7.53 7.01 6.81
C LEU A 76 7.31 7.84 5.54
N VAL A 77 7.05 9.16 5.71
CA VAL A 77 6.84 10.07 4.57
C VAL A 77 8.06 10.16 3.67
N ASP A 78 9.27 10.28 4.25
CA ASP A 78 10.52 10.34 3.47
C ASP A 78 10.77 9.00 2.74
N LEU A 79 10.63 7.87 3.43
CA LEU A 79 10.84 6.55 2.84
C LEU A 79 9.88 6.25 1.69
N ILE A 80 8.60 6.59 1.83
CA ILE A 80 7.63 6.40 0.73
C ILE A 80 7.98 7.32 -0.46
N THR A 81 8.35 8.57 -0.18
CA THR A 81 8.74 9.52 -1.22
C THR A 81 9.95 9.02 -2.00
N ARG A 82 10.99 8.54 -1.32
CA ARG A 82 12.16 7.92 -1.92
C ARG A 82 11.81 6.65 -2.69
N GLY A 83 11.00 5.77 -2.10
CA GLY A 83 10.61 4.52 -2.74
C GLY A 83 9.80 4.71 -4.02
N ILE A 84 8.99 5.76 -4.12
CA ILE A 84 8.31 6.15 -5.35
C ILE A 84 9.34 6.70 -6.37
N ALA A 85 10.27 7.53 -5.94
CA ALA A 85 11.28 8.12 -6.81
C ALA A 85 12.29 7.07 -7.34
N ALA A 86 12.63 6.07 -6.54
CA ALA A 86 13.54 4.98 -6.90
C ALA A 86 12.92 3.92 -7.82
N ASP A 87 11.60 3.97 -8.05
CA ASP A 87 10.91 2.97 -8.86
C ASP A 87 11.06 3.29 -10.37
N HIS A 88 11.95 2.56 -11.03
CA HIS A 88 12.22 2.73 -12.47
C HIS A 88 11.00 2.49 -13.37
N ASP A 89 10.11 1.55 -12.98
CA ASP A 89 8.88 1.30 -13.73
C ASP A 89 7.94 2.50 -13.66
N LEU A 90 7.80 3.11 -12.47
CA LEU A 90 7.01 4.32 -12.31
C LEU A 90 7.63 5.49 -13.09
N ALA A 91 8.93 5.66 -13.03
CA ALA A 91 9.63 6.69 -13.80
C ALA A 91 9.42 6.52 -15.31
N CYS A 92 9.57 5.29 -15.84
CA CYS A 92 9.30 4.98 -17.24
C CYS A 92 7.83 5.22 -17.64
N ARG A 93 6.88 4.84 -16.78
CA ARG A 93 5.43 5.08 -17.02
C ARG A 93 5.13 6.57 -17.03
N GLY A 94 5.68 7.33 -16.07
CA GLY A 94 5.54 8.78 -16.01
C GLY A 94 6.09 9.48 -17.25
N ALA A 95 7.30 9.10 -17.70
CA ALA A 95 7.90 9.64 -18.92
C ALA A 95 7.06 9.34 -20.19
N ARG A 96 6.51 8.12 -20.30
CA ARG A 96 5.61 7.76 -21.42
C ARG A 96 4.35 8.61 -21.41
N LEU A 97 3.73 8.81 -20.23
CA LEU A 97 2.55 9.66 -20.10
C LEU A 97 2.82 11.11 -20.55
N ALA A 98 3.96 11.68 -20.12
CA ALA A 98 4.36 13.02 -20.53
C ALA A 98 4.54 13.12 -22.04
N ASN A 99 5.26 12.16 -22.65
CA ASN A 99 5.49 12.11 -24.08
C ASN A 99 4.17 11.92 -24.87
N GLN A 100 3.27 11.08 -24.39
CA GLN A 100 1.97 10.85 -25.01
C GLN A 100 1.09 12.10 -24.96
N ALA A 101 1.03 12.78 -23.81
CA ALA A 101 0.30 14.03 -23.67
C ALA A 101 0.80 15.12 -24.63
N GLU A 102 2.13 15.24 -24.78
CA GLU A 102 2.74 16.17 -25.70
C GLU A 102 2.47 15.81 -27.17
N ALA A 103 2.59 14.51 -27.52
CA ALA A 103 2.27 14.01 -28.85
C ALA A 103 0.82 14.30 -29.23
N ASP A 104 -0.14 14.04 -28.31
CA ASP A 104 -1.56 14.32 -28.54
C ASP A 104 -1.83 15.83 -28.69
N ALA A 105 -1.23 16.67 -27.86
CA ALA A 105 -1.35 18.11 -27.96
C ALA A 105 -0.73 18.63 -29.27
N SER A 106 0.36 18.04 -29.75
CA SER A 106 0.99 18.41 -31.02
C SER A 106 0.18 17.96 -32.24
N ALA A 107 -0.41 16.77 -32.17
CA ALA A 107 -1.27 16.22 -33.22
C ALA A 107 -2.51 17.09 -33.43
N ASP A 108 -3.10 17.59 -32.35
CA ASP A 108 -4.28 18.48 -32.39
C ASP A 108 -3.96 19.86 -32.99
N ARG A 109 -2.74 20.34 -32.82
CA ARG A 109 -2.29 21.64 -33.36
C ARG A 109 -1.95 21.61 -34.85
N ARG A 110 -1.64 20.44 -35.42
CA ARG A 110 -1.26 20.32 -36.85
C ARG A 110 -2.45 20.60 -37.76
N LEU A 111 -2.17 21.14 -38.94
CA LEU A 111 -3.19 21.43 -39.97
C LEU A 111 -3.97 20.16 -40.36
N SER A 112 -3.27 19.01 -40.47
CA SER A 112 -3.86 17.69 -40.70
C SER A 112 -4.82 17.24 -39.57
N GLY A 113 -4.56 17.63 -38.32
CA GLY A 113 -5.46 17.38 -37.21
C GLY A 113 -6.76 18.20 -37.32
N ARG A 114 -6.63 19.49 -37.70
CA ARG A 114 -7.79 20.37 -37.94
C ARG A 114 -8.63 19.87 -39.12
N MET A 115 -8.02 19.41 -40.20
CA MET A 115 -8.74 18.83 -41.34
C MET A 115 -9.46 17.53 -40.97
N ARG A 116 -8.85 16.64 -40.18
CA ARG A 116 -9.48 15.42 -39.68
C ARG A 116 -10.71 15.71 -38.81
N LYS A 117 -10.66 16.75 -37.96
CA LYS A 117 -11.82 17.21 -37.19
C LYS A 117 -12.95 17.67 -38.07
N LEU A 118 -12.66 18.38 -39.18
CA LEU A 118 -13.66 18.85 -40.14
C LEU A 118 -14.33 17.70 -40.91
N VAL A 119 -13.56 16.66 -41.24
CA VAL A 119 -14.03 15.48 -42.01
C VAL A 119 -14.65 14.40 -41.10
N GLY A 120 -14.65 14.59 -39.77
CA GLY A 120 -15.20 13.62 -38.81
C GLY A 120 -14.42 12.34 -38.65
N THR A 121 -13.15 12.31 -39.09
CA THR A 121 -12.22 11.18 -38.94
C THR A 121 -11.30 11.36 -37.72
N ASP A 122 -11.56 12.33 -36.86
CA ASP A 122 -10.75 12.59 -35.68
C ASP A 122 -11.00 11.56 -34.57
N GLN A 123 -9.91 11.04 -34.02
CA GLN A 123 -9.91 10.12 -32.89
C GLN A 123 -9.48 10.82 -31.58
N GLY A 124 -9.68 12.14 -31.50
CA GLY A 124 -9.24 12.94 -30.36
C GLY A 124 -9.87 12.48 -29.03
N LEU A 125 -11.12 12.08 -29.04
CA LEU A 125 -11.82 11.59 -27.84
C LEU A 125 -11.27 10.23 -27.40
N SER A 126 -11.02 9.32 -28.34
CA SER A 126 -10.41 8.02 -28.05
C SER A 126 -9.01 8.18 -27.44
N ARG A 127 -8.17 9.05 -28.02
CA ARG A 127 -6.84 9.35 -27.46
C ARG A 127 -6.90 9.98 -26.07
N ALA A 128 -7.81 10.95 -25.88
CA ALA A 128 -7.99 11.58 -24.57
C ALA A 128 -8.45 10.58 -23.51
N ALA A 129 -9.34 9.66 -23.87
CA ALA A 129 -9.78 8.60 -22.96
C ALA A 129 -8.63 7.61 -22.66
N SER A 130 -7.83 7.21 -23.66
CA SER A 130 -6.65 6.37 -23.45
C SER A 130 -5.64 7.03 -22.51
N LEU A 131 -5.32 8.31 -22.73
CA LEU A 131 -4.43 9.05 -21.85
C LEU A 131 -4.94 9.09 -20.40
N ARG A 132 -6.26 9.28 -20.21
CA ARG A 132 -6.87 9.22 -18.88
C ARG A 132 -6.76 7.83 -18.25
N ALA A 133 -7.00 6.78 -19.01
CA ALA A 133 -6.83 5.42 -18.54
C ALA A 133 -5.39 5.17 -18.03
N ASP A 134 -4.40 5.63 -18.79
CA ASP A 134 -2.99 5.47 -18.42
C ASP A 134 -2.59 6.34 -17.22
N GLN A 135 -3.17 7.54 -17.07
CA GLN A 135 -3.00 8.37 -15.86
C GLN A 135 -3.53 7.66 -14.61
N TYR A 136 -4.70 7.04 -14.68
CA TYR A 136 -5.24 6.28 -13.54
C TYR A 136 -4.45 5.00 -13.28
N ALA A 137 -3.98 4.30 -14.31
CA ALA A 137 -3.11 3.15 -14.14
C ALA A 137 -1.77 3.52 -13.49
N TYR A 138 -1.23 4.69 -13.82
CA TYR A 138 -0.05 5.24 -13.14
C TYR A 138 -0.33 5.58 -11.66
N ALA A 139 -1.47 6.24 -11.38
CA ALA A 139 -1.86 6.56 -10.01
C ALA A 139 -2.03 5.29 -9.15
N GLN A 140 -2.61 4.23 -9.72
CA GLN A 140 -2.72 2.93 -9.06
C GLN A 140 -1.35 2.31 -8.78
N ALA A 141 -0.44 2.32 -9.75
CA ALA A 141 0.91 1.78 -9.57
C ALA A 141 1.69 2.56 -8.50
N ARG A 142 1.55 3.89 -8.47
CA ARG A 142 2.15 4.76 -7.46
C ARG A 142 1.60 4.45 -6.06
N ALA A 143 0.28 4.29 -5.93
CA ALA A 143 -0.35 3.93 -4.66
C ALA A 143 0.09 2.53 -4.17
N ALA A 144 0.18 1.55 -5.08
CA ALA A 144 0.68 0.22 -4.77
C ALA A 144 2.14 0.25 -4.28
N ARG A 145 2.99 1.06 -4.92
CA ARG A 145 4.38 1.25 -4.48
C ARG A 145 4.46 1.88 -3.08
N ALA A 146 3.67 2.93 -2.83
CA ALA A 146 3.58 3.57 -1.53
C ALA A 146 3.16 2.57 -0.43
N ALA A 147 2.13 1.78 -0.70
CA ALA A 147 1.65 0.75 0.23
C ALA A 147 2.73 -0.32 0.50
N ALA A 148 3.45 -0.77 -0.54
CA ALA A 148 4.52 -1.76 -0.37
C ALA A 148 5.66 -1.22 0.53
N VAL A 149 6.08 0.02 0.35
CA VAL A 149 7.10 0.67 1.20
C VAL A 149 6.58 0.83 2.64
N ALA A 150 5.33 1.27 2.80
CA ALA A 150 4.72 1.42 4.12
C ALA A 150 4.65 0.09 4.89
N LEU A 151 4.23 -0.99 4.23
CA LEU A 151 4.19 -2.32 4.84
C LEU A 151 5.59 -2.81 5.25
N ALA A 152 6.59 -2.61 4.38
CA ALA A 152 7.97 -2.95 4.71
C ALA A 152 8.48 -2.13 5.91
N TYR A 153 8.16 -0.84 5.99
CA TYR A 153 8.51 0.00 7.12
C TYR A 153 7.84 -0.44 8.42
N VAL A 154 6.54 -0.71 8.40
CA VAL A 154 5.79 -1.21 9.56
C VAL A 154 6.40 -2.52 10.08
N GLU A 155 6.76 -3.46 9.17
CA GLU A 155 7.40 -4.71 9.54
C GLU A 155 8.78 -4.48 10.20
N VAL A 156 9.58 -3.54 9.69
CA VAL A 156 10.87 -3.17 10.30
C VAL A 156 10.66 -2.61 11.71
N ARG A 157 9.69 -1.70 11.89
CA ARG A 157 9.35 -1.13 13.20
C ARG A 157 8.85 -2.19 14.19
N ARG A 158 7.98 -3.08 13.72
CA ARG A 158 7.50 -4.22 14.51
C ARG A 158 8.66 -5.10 14.97
N LEU A 159 9.59 -5.44 14.07
CA LEU A 159 10.75 -6.25 14.40
C LEU A 159 11.71 -5.53 15.37
N GLN A 160 11.88 -4.21 15.28
CA GLN A 160 12.63 -3.44 16.29
C GLN A 160 12.02 -3.64 17.68
N LYS A 161 10.69 -3.53 17.82
CA LYS A 161 10.00 -3.76 19.10
C LYS A 161 10.16 -5.20 19.60
N VAL A 162 10.01 -6.18 18.70
CA VAL A 162 10.23 -7.60 19.07
C VAL A 162 11.68 -7.84 19.54
N LEU A 163 12.67 -7.19 18.91
CA LEU A 163 14.06 -7.29 19.34
C LEU A 163 14.28 -6.77 20.76
N VAL A 164 13.69 -5.63 21.11
CA VAL A 164 13.75 -5.08 22.47
C VAL A 164 13.14 -6.06 23.46
N LEU A 165 11.92 -6.53 23.20
CA LEU A 165 11.23 -7.50 24.08
C LEU A 165 12.03 -8.79 24.27
N ARG A 166 12.61 -9.33 23.21
CA ARG A 166 13.40 -10.58 23.27
C ARG A 166 14.74 -10.39 23.95
N THR A 167 15.36 -9.24 23.79
CA THR A 167 16.60 -8.90 24.50
C THR A 167 16.35 -8.84 25.99
N GLU A 168 15.34 -8.08 26.42
CA GLU A 168 14.94 -7.99 27.83
C GLU A 168 14.58 -9.37 28.41
N ARG A 169 13.91 -10.21 27.63
CA ARG A 169 13.54 -11.55 28.03
C ARG A 169 14.75 -12.47 28.19
N LEU A 170 15.71 -12.41 27.27
CA LEU A 170 16.95 -13.18 27.37
C LEU A 170 17.71 -12.83 28.64
N ASP A 171 17.82 -11.53 28.94
CA ASP A 171 18.52 -11.08 30.16
C ASP A 171 17.81 -11.59 31.43
N GLN A 172 16.47 -11.56 31.46
CA GLN A 172 15.68 -12.14 32.56
C GLN A 172 15.87 -13.65 32.70
N PHE A 173 15.94 -14.40 31.59
CA PHE A 173 16.20 -15.83 31.65
C PHE A 173 17.63 -16.15 32.10
N ARG A 174 18.62 -15.36 31.71
CA ARG A 174 19.99 -15.49 32.18
C ARG A 174 20.09 -15.25 33.70
N ASP A 175 19.42 -14.18 34.19
CA ASP A 175 19.37 -13.88 35.62
C ASP A 175 18.72 -15.02 36.43
N ASN A 176 17.59 -15.53 35.95
CA ASN A 176 16.87 -16.62 36.58
C ASN A 176 17.70 -17.93 36.56
N ALA A 177 18.40 -18.21 35.46
CA ALA A 177 19.28 -19.36 35.35
C ALA A 177 20.46 -19.26 36.32
N ALA A 178 21.06 -18.07 36.50
CA ALA A 178 22.12 -17.81 37.48
C ALA A 178 21.62 -18.04 38.92
N ILE A 179 20.42 -17.58 39.26
CA ILE A 179 19.80 -17.84 40.57
C ILE A 179 19.55 -19.33 40.78
N ALA A 180 19.05 -20.06 39.76
CA ALA A 180 18.83 -21.49 39.85
C ALA A 180 20.13 -22.26 40.08
N GLU A 181 21.20 -21.89 39.38
CA GLU A 181 22.53 -22.48 39.56
C GLU A 181 23.13 -22.21 40.95
N PHE A 182 23.01 -20.96 41.45
CA PHE A 182 23.43 -20.62 42.79
C PHE A 182 22.70 -21.47 43.86
N ARG A 183 21.36 -21.64 43.72
CA ARG A 183 20.57 -22.48 44.61
C ARG A 183 20.94 -23.96 44.52
N ARG A 184 21.25 -24.44 43.32
CA ARG A 184 21.74 -25.82 43.13
C ARG A 184 23.04 -26.05 43.87
N GLN A 185 24.00 -25.13 43.77
CA GLN A 185 25.27 -25.17 44.47
C GLN A 185 25.08 -25.16 45.99
N ALA A 186 24.09 -24.42 46.48
CA ALA A 186 23.70 -24.39 47.88
C ALA A 186 22.90 -25.62 48.35
N GLY A 187 22.60 -26.56 47.46
CA GLY A 187 21.79 -27.74 47.77
C GLY A 187 20.29 -27.48 47.98
N LEU A 188 19.80 -26.32 47.55
CA LEU A 188 18.41 -25.88 47.79
C LEU A 188 17.44 -26.29 46.65
N VAL A 189 17.97 -26.62 45.48
CA VAL A 189 17.20 -27.09 44.35
C VAL A 189 17.91 -28.23 43.60
N THR A 190 17.18 -28.93 42.77
CA THR A 190 17.72 -30.09 42.03
C THR A 190 18.59 -29.64 40.85
N ALA A 191 19.41 -30.57 40.33
CA ALA A 191 20.17 -30.35 39.09
C ALA A 191 19.27 -30.10 37.87
N ILE A 192 18.01 -30.57 37.95
CA ILE A 192 16.99 -30.38 36.88
C ILE A 192 16.66 -28.89 36.72
N ASP A 193 16.47 -28.17 37.82
CA ASP A 193 16.10 -26.72 37.76
C ASP A 193 17.21 -25.89 37.12
N GLY A 194 18.47 -26.12 37.44
CA GLY A 194 19.60 -25.47 36.79
C GLY A 194 19.74 -25.82 35.31
N GLY A 195 19.49 -27.10 34.98
CA GLY A 195 19.49 -27.58 33.59
C GLY A 195 18.36 -26.96 32.74
N ILE A 196 17.15 -26.84 33.30
CA ILE A 196 16.02 -26.16 32.64
C ILE A 196 16.35 -24.68 32.42
N GLY A 197 16.87 -23.99 33.45
CA GLY A 197 17.20 -22.56 33.33
C GLY A 197 18.22 -22.27 32.23
N SER A 198 19.30 -23.03 32.17
CA SER A 198 20.33 -22.86 31.13
C SER A 198 19.81 -23.20 29.72
N SER A 199 18.98 -24.25 29.61
CA SER A 199 18.35 -24.62 28.33
C SER A 199 17.43 -23.52 27.82
N MET A 200 16.61 -22.94 28.68
CA MET A 200 15.68 -21.87 28.32
C MET A 200 16.39 -20.59 27.90
N ALA A 201 17.47 -20.20 28.58
CA ALA A 201 18.32 -19.09 28.16
C ALA A 201 18.96 -19.36 26.79
N GLY A 202 19.37 -20.60 26.50
CA GLY A 202 19.91 -21.00 25.20
C GLY A 202 18.86 -20.90 24.09
N VAL A 203 17.61 -21.32 24.33
CA VAL A 203 16.49 -21.17 23.37
C VAL A 203 16.20 -19.70 23.13
N ALA A 204 16.12 -18.87 24.18
CA ALA A 204 15.85 -17.44 24.03
C ALA A 204 16.98 -16.71 23.26
N ASP A 205 18.23 -17.11 23.42
CA ASP A 205 19.38 -16.58 22.66
C ASP A 205 19.26 -16.95 21.16
N ALA A 206 18.91 -18.19 20.86
CA ALA A 206 18.68 -18.65 19.49
C ALA A 206 17.49 -17.91 18.82
N ASP A 207 16.42 -17.69 19.56
CA ASP A 207 15.24 -16.94 19.09
C ASP A 207 15.56 -15.46 18.84
N LEU A 208 16.38 -14.84 19.71
CA LEU A 208 16.87 -13.48 19.51
C LEU A 208 17.73 -13.38 18.25
N ALA A 209 18.67 -14.32 18.07
CA ALA A 209 19.52 -14.38 16.87
C ALA A 209 18.68 -14.54 15.58
N ALA A 210 17.66 -15.42 15.60
CA ALA A 210 16.74 -15.59 14.48
C ALA A 210 15.94 -14.30 14.19
N THR A 211 15.54 -13.57 15.22
CA THR A 211 14.82 -12.29 15.07
C THR A 211 15.72 -11.20 14.51
N ARG A 212 16.98 -11.11 14.95
CA ARG A 212 17.99 -10.22 14.36
C ARG A 212 18.15 -10.47 12.87
N ALA A 213 18.30 -11.73 12.48
CA ALA A 213 18.41 -12.10 11.07
C ALA A 213 17.14 -11.74 10.24
N ARG A 214 15.95 -11.77 10.85
CA ARG A 214 14.71 -11.29 10.19
C ARG A 214 14.71 -9.77 10.05
N PHE A 215 15.08 -9.06 11.10
CA PHE A 215 15.19 -7.60 11.08
C PHE A 215 16.18 -7.12 10.03
N ASP A 216 17.38 -7.73 9.97
CA ASP A 216 18.40 -7.36 8.99
C ASP A 216 17.89 -7.58 7.55
N ARG A 217 17.20 -8.68 7.28
CA ARG A 217 16.59 -8.91 5.96
C ARG A 217 15.49 -7.90 5.62
N ALA A 218 14.60 -7.62 6.56
CA ALA A 218 13.51 -6.65 6.35
C ALA A 218 14.06 -5.24 6.12
N ARG A 219 15.10 -4.86 6.90
CA ARG A 219 15.79 -3.59 6.75
C ARG A 219 16.48 -3.47 5.38
N SER A 220 17.26 -4.49 4.99
CA SER A 220 17.94 -4.49 3.68
C SER A 220 16.94 -4.44 2.52
N GLU A 221 15.78 -5.09 2.64
CA GLU A 221 14.72 -4.99 1.64
C GLU A 221 14.13 -3.57 1.58
N LEU A 222 13.88 -2.94 2.73
CA LEU A 222 13.42 -1.55 2.79
C LEU A 222 14.46 -0.58 2.21
N ALA A 223 15.76 -0.78 2.51
CA ALA A 223 16.86 -0.01 1.94
C ALA A 223 16.87 -0.11 0.40
N ARG A 224 16.76 -1.33 -0.12
CA ARG A 224 16.66 -1.57 -1.57
C ARG A 224 15.42 -0.93 -2.20
N MET A 225 14.28 -0.97 -1.53
CA MET A 225 13.04 -0.36 -2.03
C MET A 225 13.12 1.17 -2.10
N THR A 226 13.91 1.79 -1.24
CA THR A 226 14.01 3.25 -1.10
C THR A 226 15.29 3.83 -1.70
N ASP A 227 16.13 2.99 -2.30
CA ASP A 227 17.47 3.32 -2.80
C ASP A 227 18.31 4.07 -1.75
N MET A 228 18.22 3.61 -0.51
CA MET A 228 18.99 4.15 0.60
C MET A 228 20.15 3.22 0.95
N ASP A 229 21.25 3.82 1.35
CA ASP A 229 22.32 3.09 2.02
C ASP A 229 21.84 2.54 3.36
N ASP A 230 22.28 1.32 3.70
CA ASP A 230 21.87 0.58 4.90
C ASP A 230 22.20 1.33 6.20
N ALA A 231 23.33 2.03 6.25
CA ALA A 231 23.75 2.82 7.40
C ALA A 231 22.91 4.10 7.54
N ALA A 232 22.56 4.74 6.42
CA ALA A 232 21.67 5.90 6.41
C ALA A 232 20.26 5.53 6.87
N LEU A 233 19.75 4.36 6.43
CA LEU A 233 18.46 3.86 6.87
C LEU A 233 18.46 3.54 8.38
N LEU A 234 19.50 2.90 8.91
CA LEU A 234 19.65 2.67 10.35
C LEU A 234 19.62 3.97 11.15
N THR A 235 20.31 4.99 10.66
CA THR A 235 20.32 6.31 11.29
C THR A 235 18.93 6.94 11.30
N ALA A 236 18.20 6.84 10.19
CA ALA A 236 16.84 7.37 10.06
C ALA A 236 15.82 6.61 10.95
N LEU A 237 15.98 5.29 11.08
CA LEU A 237 15.15 4.46 11.94
C LEU A 237 15.43 4.68 13.44
N GLY A 238 16.68 5.00 13.81
CA GLY A 238 17.11 5.04 15.20
C GLY A 238 17.10 3.66 15.87
N GLU A 239 17.49 3.61 17.13
CA GLU A 239 17.55 2.35 17.90
C GLU A 239 16.16 1.83 18.27
N THR A 240 15.24 2.72 18.56
CA THR A 240 13.86 2.40 18.93
C THR A 240 12.90 3.31 18.16
N GLY A 241 11.76 2.80 17.81
CA GLY A 241 10.72 3.60 17.17
C GLY A 241 9.35 2.94 17.31
N ASP A 242 8.31 3.77 17.37
CA ASP A 242 6.96 3.27 17.40
C ASP A 242 6.49 2.85 16.01
N VAL A 243 5.58 1.86 15.98
CA VAL A 243 4.82 1.57 14.78
C VAL A 243 3.92 2.78 14.52
N PRO A 244 3.92 3.35 13.29
CA PRO A 244 3.14 4.55 13.02
C PRO A 244 1.65 4.28 13.21
N ASP A 245 0.94 5.19 13.85
CA ASP A 245 -0.52 5.18 13.87
C ASP A 245 -1.03 5.79 12.56
N LEU A 246 -1.49 4.93 11.67
CA LEU A 246 -2.03 5.33 10.37
C LEU A 246 -3.49 5.78 10.43
N GLY A 247 -4.04 5.88 11.65
CA GLY A 247 -5.45 6.16 11.88
C GLY A 247 -6.33 4.93 11.63
N ARG A 248 -7.49 4.90 12.30
CA ARG A 248 -8.44 3.78 12.19
C ARG A 248 -9.42 3.95 11.04
N ASP A 249 -9.69 5.18 10.66
CA ASP A 249 -10.60 5.50 9.57
C ASP A 249 -9.84 5.76 8.28
N PRO A 250 -10.07 4.98 7.21
CA PRO A 250 -9.52 5.30 5.92
C PRO A 250 -10.03 6.68 5.50
N PRO A 251 -9.14 7.58 5.02
CA PRO A 251 -9.57 8.88 4.53
C PRO A 251 -10.55 8.69 3.36
N GLY A 252 -11.71 9.26 3.49
CA GLY A 252 -12.72 9.29 2.43
C GLY A 252 -14.10 8.79 2.86
N PRO A 253 -15.16 9.25 2.22
CA PRO A 253 -16.51 8.84 2.56
C PRO A 253 -16.71 7.35 2.31
N ALA A 254 -17.15 6.65 3.33
CA ALA A 254 -17.47 5.22 3.28
C ALA A 254 -18.49 4.86 2.18
N ASP A 255 -19.26 5.86 1.73
CA ASP A 255 -20.35 5.71 0.77
C ASP A 255 -19.94 5.88 -0.70
N GLN A 256 -18.72 6.36 -0.99
CA GLN A 256 -18.29 6.56 -2.38
C GLN A 256 -17.87 5.26 -3.09
N GLY A 257 -18.01 4.13 -2.47
CA GLY A 257 -17.88 2.81 -3.07
C GLY A 257 -16.63 2.59 -3.94
N PRO A 258 -16.52 1.45 -4.60
CA PRO A 258 -15.39 1.12 -5.48
C PRO A 258 -15.26 2.03 -6.71
N LEU A 259 -16.29 2.84 -7.01
CA LEU A 259 -16.40 3.65 -8.23
C LEU A 259 -15.27 4.67 -8.43
N HIS A 260 -14.54 5.04 -7.37
CA HIS A 260 -13.46 6.03 -7.40
C HIS A 260 -12.05 5.39 -7.33
N ARG A 261 -11.94 4.08 -7.30
CA ARG A 261 -10.65 3.39 -7.34
C ARG A 261 -9.96 3.65 -8.68
N ALA A 262 -8.66 3.92 -8.63
CA ALA A 262 -7.88 4.24 -9.82
C ALA A 262 -7.82 3.08 -10.83
N ASP A 263 -7.78 1.83 -10.37
CA ASP A 263 -7.84 0.64 -11.23
C ASP A 263 -9.16 0.54 -12.02
N LEU A 264 -10.30 0.78 -11.36
CA LEU A 264 -11.59 0.77 -12.00
C LEU A 264 -11.79 1.96 -12.96
N LEU A 265 -11.29 3.12 -12.57
CA LEU A 265 -11.30 4.29 -13.46
C LEU A 265 -10.42 4.06 -14.69
N ALA A 266 -9.26 3.44 -14.53
CA ALA A 266 -8.42 3.06 -15.67
C ALA A 266 -9.16 2.12 -16.63
N LEU A 267 -9.84 1.10 -16.08
CA LEU A 267 -10.62 0.15 -16.87
C LEU A 267 -11.78 0.83 -17.61
N ARG A 268 -12.54 1.69 -16.91
CA ARG A 268 -13.65 2.46 -17.52
C ARG A 268 -13.17 3.36 -18.67
N TYR A 269 -12.06 4.07 -18.48
CA TYR A 269 -11.52 4.93 -19.52
C TYR A 269 -10.92 4.14 -20.69
N ARG A 270 -10.37 2.94 -20.46
CA ARG A 270 -9.96 2.04 -21.55
C ARG A 270 -11.15 1.59 -22.38
N LEU A 271 -12.22 1.19 -21.73
CA LEU A 271 -13.45 0.81 -22.43
C LEU A 271 -14.00 1.99 -23.23
N LEU A 272 -14.06 3.19 -22.64
CA LEU A 272 -14.48 4.42 -23.32
C LEU A 272 -13.61 4.75 -24.54
N ALA A 273 -12.29 4.61 -24.42
CA ALA A 273 -11.36 4.82 -25.53
C ALA A 273 -11.66 3.89 -26.72
N ARG A 274 -12.00 2.63 -26.44
CA ARG A 274 -12.36 1.65 -27.48
C ARG A 274 -13.74 1.96 -28.11
N ILE A 275 -14.71 2.35 -27.30
CA ILE A 275 -16.05 2.79 -27.77
C ILE A 275 -15.93 3.99 -28.71
N GLU A 276 -15.17 5.00 -28.33
CA GLU A 276 -14.94 6.19 -29.15
C GLU A 276 -14.11 5.88 -30.42
N HIS A 277 -13.20 4.89 -30.35
CA HIS A 277 -12.43 4.43 -31.51
C HIS A 277 -13.33 3.77 -32.55
N GLU A 278 -14.21 2.89 -32.12
CA GLU A 278 -15.21 2.19 -32.98
C GLU A 278 -16.40 3.08 -33.35
N LYS A 279 -16.44 4.32 -32.83
CA LYS A 279 -17.54 5.29 -33.09
C LYS A 279 -18.92 4.74 -32.71
N MET A 280 -19.00 3.96 -31.65
CA MET A 280 -20.27 3.43 -31.15
C MET A 280 -21.16 4.58 -30.65
N THR A 281 -22.46 4.45 -30.87
CA THR A 281 -23.44 5.47 -30.44
C THR A 281 -23.82 5.25 -28.96
N GLN A 282 -24.38 6.29 -28.33
CA GLN A 282 -24.94 6.17 -26.98
C GLN A 282 -26.06 5.11 -26.94
N ALA A 283 -26.86 5.01 -28.02
CA ALA A 283 -27.90 4.01 -28.12
C ALA A 283 -27.36 2.57 -28.13
N ASP A 284 -26.18 2.33 -28.72
CA ASP A 284 -25.52 1.01 -28.68
C ASP A 284 -25.07 0.67 -27.25
N ILE A 285 -24.58 1.65 -26.51
CA ILE A 285 -24.16 1.49 -25.11
C ILE A 285 -25.37 1.21 -24.22
N ASP A 286 -26.43 2.02 -24.33
CA ASP A 286 -27.64 1.87 -23.54
C ASP A 286 -28.33 0.53 -23.83
N LYS A 287 -28.33 0.08 -25.10
CA LYS A 287 -28.79 -1.24 -25.47
C LYS A 287 -27.95 -2.35 -24.85
N ALA A 288 -26.64 -2.24 -24.93
CA ALA A 288 -25.72 -3.22 -24.33
C ALA A 288 -25.85 -3.33 -22.80
N GLU A 289 -26.08 -2.18 -22.13
CA GLU A 289 -26.34 -2.15 -20.69
C GLU A 289 -27.69 -2.79 -20.32
N ALA A 290 -28.73 -2.53 -21.15
CA ALA A 290 -30.05 -3.11 -20.93
C ALA A 290 -30.10 -4.63 -21.20
N THR A 291 -29.28 -5.10 -22.14
CA THR A 291 -29.24 -6.49 -22.59
C THR A 291 -27.93 -7.18 -22.15
N ARG A 292 -27.45 -6.91 -20.95
CA ARG A 292 -26.20 -7.50 -20.41
C ARG A 292 -26.22 -9.01 -20.52
N GLY A 293 -25.20 -9.57 -21.18
CA GLY A 293 -25.07 -11.01 -21.39
C GLY A 293 -25.79 -11.55 -22.63
N ASP A 294 -26.50 -10.71 -23.38
CA ASP A 294 -27.13 -11.13 -24.66
C ASP A 294 -26.03 -11.40 -25.70
N PRO A 295 -25.99 -12.58 -26.33
CA PRO A 295 -25.05 -12.88 -27.42
C PRO A 295 -25.12 -11.93 -28.61
N SER A 296 -26.24 -11.24 -28.81
CA SER A 296 -26.43 -10.24 -29.89
C SER A 296 -25.74 -8.90 -29.62
N THR A 297 -25.33 -8.65 -28.36
CA THR A 297 -24.58 -7.45 -28.00
C THR A 297 -23.18 -7.49 -28.64
N PRO A 298 -22.72 -6.35 -29.24
CA PRO A 298 -21.36 -6.30 -29.80
C PRO A 298 -20.30 -6.81 -28.82
N PRO A 299 -19.39 -7.71 -29.24
CA PRO A 299 -18.43 -8.34 -28.34
C PRO A 299 -17.62 -7.35 -27.50
N LEU A 300 -17.22 -6.22 -28.09
CA LEU A 300 -16.51 -5.16 -27.41
C LEU A 300 -17.25 -4.63 -26.17
N LEU A 301 -18.55 -4.35 -26.30
CA LEU A 301 -19.38 -3.84 -25.20
C LEU A 301 -19.69 -4.93 -24.20
N ARG A 302 -20.08 -6.14 -24.68
CA ARG A 302 -20.38 -7.26 -23.82
C ARG A 302 -19.20 -7.64 -22.93
N ASP A 303 -18.04 -7.83 -23.55
CA ASP A 303 -16.83 -8.27 -22.84
C ASP A 303 -16.26 -7.15 -21.95
N GLY A 304 -16.26 -5.91 -22.45
CA GLY A 304 -15.79 -4.76 -21.67
C GLY A 304 -16.67 -4.39 -20.47
N LEU A 305 -18.00 -4.47 -20.62
CA LEU A 305 -18.93 -4.27 -19.50
C LEU A 305 -18.86 -5.43 -18.51
N GLY A 306 -18.71 -6.67 -18.99
CA GLY A 306 -18.54 -7.84 -18.13
C GLY A 306 -17.24 -7.79 -17.31
N GLU A 307 -16.14 -7.34 -17.93
CA GLU A 307 -14.86 -7.12 -17.23
C GLU A 307 -15.00 -6.04 -16.14
N LEU A 308 -15.68 -4.95 -16.44
CA LEU A 308 -15.93 -3.87 -15.49
C LEU A 308 -16.81 -4.34 -14.32
N ASP A 309 -17.91 -5.05 -14.59
CA ASP A 309 -18.80 -5.58 -13.55
C ASP A 309 -18.07 -6.54 -12.60
N LYS A 310 -17.22 -7.41 -13.17
CA LYS A 310 -16.38 -8.32 -12.39
C LYS A 310 -15.39 -7.54 -11.52
N ALA A 311 -14.67 -6.60 -12.10
CA ALA A 311 -13.69 -5.79 -11.35
C ALA A 311 -14.35 -4.96 -10.24
N GLU A 312 -15.57 -4.44 -10.47
CA GLU A 312 -16.33 -3.74 -9.42
C GLU A 312 -16.79 -4.69 -8.30
N ALA A 313 -17.21 -5.90 -8.64
CA ALA A 313 -17.59 -6.91 -7.64
C ALA A 313 -16.39 -7.33 -6.80
N ASP A 314 -15.25 -7.59 -7.43
CA ASP A 314 -13.99 -7.94 -6.77
C ASP A 314 -13.51 -6.81 -5.83
N ALA A 315 -13.59 -5.56 -6.28
CA ALA A 315 -13.24 -4.39 -5.46
C ALA A 315 -14.15 -4.21 -4.24
N ARG A 316 -15.47 -4.47 -4.40
CA ARG A 316 -16.42 -4.44 -3.26
C ARG A 316 -16.12 -5.56 -2.26
N ALA A 317 -15.80 -6.75 -2.75
CA ALA A 317 -15.44 -7.88 -1.90
C ALA A 317 -14.16 -7.60 -1.11
N GLU A 318 -13.13 -7.05 -1.76
CA GLU A 318 -11.86 -6.67 -1.13
C GLU A 318 -12.05 -5.60 -0.03
N ILE A 319 -12.81 -4.54 -0.32
CA ILE A 319 -13.13 -3.49 0.66
C ILE A 319 -13.91 -4.09 1.83
N GLY A 320 -14.89 -4.95 1.56
CA GLY A 320 -15.68 -5.63 2.59
C GLY A 320 -14.83 -6.50 3.49
N ALA A 321 -13.95 -7.32 2.91
CA ALA A 321 -13.03 -8.18 3.66
C ALA A 321 -12.05 -7.36 4.53
N THR A 322 -11.50 -6.28 3.99
CA THR A 322 -10.58 -5.41 4.73
C THR A 322 -11.28 -4.73 5.91
N ARG A 323 -12.48 -4.20 5.71
CA ARG A 323 -13.28 -3.62 6.81
C ARG A 323 -13.60 -4.64 7.89
N GLN A 324 -13.99 -5.85 7.49
CA GLN A 324 -14.26 -6.92 8.46
C GLN A 324 -13.00 -7.32 9.24
N ALA A 325 -11.84 -7.35 8.59
CA ALA A 325 -10.56 -7.61 9.24
C ALA A 325 -10.24 -6.50 10.29
N LEU A 326 -10.43 -5.23 9.93
CA LEU A 326 -10.23 -4.11 10.87
C LEU A 326 -11.17 -4.22 12.08
N VAL A 327 -12.46 -4.47 11.89
CA VAL A 327 -13.42 -4.67 12.98
C VAL A 327 -12.99 -5.83 13.89
N THR A 328 -12.48 -6.91 13.31
CA THR A 328 -12.00 -8.07 14.08
C THR A 328 -10.76 -7.72 14.91
N LEU A 329 -9.83 -6.95 14.35
CA LEU A 329 -8.63 -6.47 15.06
C LEU A 329 -9.01 -5.51 16.20
N ASP A 330 -9.90 -4.55 15.95
CA ASP A 330 -10.37 -3.62 16.97
C ASP A 330 -11.08 -4.34 18.14
N ALA A 331 -11.86 -5.37 17.83
CA ALA A 331 -12.50 -6.18 18.86
C ALA A 331 -11.50 -7.04 19.67
N ARG A 332 -10.36 -7.41 19.06
CA ARG A 332 -9.31 -8.23 19.68
C ARG A 332 -8.40 -7.40 20.62
N GLU A 333 -8.17 -6.13 20.32
CA GLU A 333 -7.22 -5.27 21.03
C GLU A 333 -7.50 -5.20 22.55
N PRO A 334 -8.74 -4.94 23.03
CA PRO A 334 -9.02 -4.88 24.48
C PRO A 334 -8.73 -6.19 25.19
N ALA A 335 -9.04 -7.33 24.55
CA ALA A 335 -8.79 -8.66 25.14
C ALA A 335 -7.29 -8.93 25.27
N LEU A 336 -6.48 -8.58 24.27
CA LEU A 336 -5.02 -8.68 24.31
C LEU A 336 -4.44 -7.73 25.36
N SER A 337 -4.93 -6.50 25.46
CA SER A 337 -4.50 -5.53 26.47
C SER A 337 -4.73 -6.07 27.89
N GLN A 338 -5.95 -6.55 28.17
CA GLN A 338 -6.29 -7.15 29.46
C GLN A 338 -5.45 -8.41 29.74
N SER A 339 -5.23 -9.26 28.74
CA SER A 339 -4.37 -10.43 28.88
C SER A 339 -2.92 -10.05 29.18
N GLY A 340 -2.39 -9.01 28.54
CA GLY A 340 -1.05 -8.47 28.81
C GLY A 340 -0.89 -7.98 30.26
N GLU A 341 -1.88 -7.28 30.80
CA GLU A 341 -1.85 -6.85 32.21
C GLU A 341 -1.86 -8.04 33.17
N ARG A 342 -2.71 -9.03 32.90
CA ARG A 342 -2.76 -10.25 33.73
C ARG A 342 -1.46 -11.02 33.68
N SER A 343 -0.88 -11.21 32.50
CA SER A 343 0.38 -11.91 32.31
C SER A 343 1.53 -11.19 33.03
N ARG A 344 1.60 -9.86 32.96
CA ARG A 344 2.61 -9.07 33.69
C ARG A 344 2.51 -9.25 35.21
N ARG A 345 1.28 -9.23 35.77
CA ARG A 345 1.05 -9.51 37.20
C ARG A 345 1.48 -10.93 37.56
N ALA A 346 1.10 -11.92 36.76
CA ALA A 346 1.50 -13.32 37.00
C ALA A 346 3.02 -13.50 36.99
N VAL A 347 3.75 -12.81 36.09
CA VAL A 347 5.22 -12.79 36.08
C VAL A 347 5.77 -12.18 37.38
N GLN A 348 5.22 -11.04 37.85
CA GLN A 348 5.68 -10.40 39.09
C GLN A 348 5.46 -11.30 40.30
N ASP A 349 4.29 -11.95 40.40
CA ASP A 349 3.97 -12.87 41.51
C ASP A 349 4.88 -14.11 41.45
N ALA A 350 5.03 -14.75 40.28
CA ALA A 350 5.89 -15.91 40.11
C ALA A 350 7.35 -15.59 40.41
N ARG A 351 7.84 -14.42 39.99
CA ARG A 351 9.21 -13.96 40.26
C ARG A 351 9.43 -13.70 41.76
N SER A 352 8.45 -13.10 42.44
CA SER A 352 8.49 -12.84 43.86
C SER A 352 8.48 -14.15 44.66
N ALA A 353 7.59 -15.08 44.31
CA ALA A 353 7.52 -16.41 44.91
C ALA A 353 8.83 -17.21 44.73
N TYR A 354 9.36 -17.19 43.49
CA TYR A 354 10.63 -17.86 43.19
C TYR A 354 11.79 -17.28 44.01
N ARG A 355 11.92 -15.95 44.08
CA ARG A 355 12.95 -15.29 44.89
C ARG A 355 12.86 -15.61 46.39
N ALA A 356 11.63 -15.69 46.89
CA ALA A 356 11.35 -16.04 48.29
C ALA A 356 11.55 -17.54 48.58
N GLY A 357 11.83 -18.38 47.58
CA GLY A 357 11.92 -19.83 47.77
C GLY A 357 10.60 -20.57 47.91
N MET A 358 9.49 -19.88 47.63
CA MET A 358 8.13 -20.42 47.71
C MET A 358 7.57 -20.90 46.38
N GLY A 359 8.27 -20.68 45.27
CA GLY A 359 7.91 -21.08 43.92
C GLY A 359 9.00 -21.88 43.25
N ASP A 360 8.62 -22.65 42.22
CA ASP A 360 9.55 -23.40 41.36
C ASP A 360 9.91 -22.62 40.09
N PHE A 361 11.02 -23.03 39.47
CA PHE A 361 11.51 -22.41 38.24
C PHE A 361 10.57 -22.58 37.06
N ALA A 362 9.88 -23.75 36.97
CA ALA A 362 8.97 -24.04 35.84
C ALA A 362 7.79 -23.10 35.82
N THR A 363 7.18 -22.81 36.99
CA THR A 363 6.09 -21.86 37.12
C THR A 363 6.52 -20.46 36.69
N LEU A 364 7.69 -20.00 37.12
CA LEU A 364 8.23 -18.70 36.70
C LEU A 364 8.43 -18.65 35.17
N TYR A 365 9.03 -19.69 34.59
CA TYR A 365 9.25 -19.76 33.15
C TYR A 365 7.96 -19.71 32.35
N VAL A 366 6.94 -20.50 32.74
CA VAL A 366 5.64 -20.52 32.05
C VAL A 366 4.97 -19.13 32.09
N ALA A 367 5.05 -18.44 33.23
CA ALA A 367 4.51 -17.08 33.36
C ALA A 367 5.24 -16.11 32.41
N GLU A 368 6.57 -16.16 32.36
CA GLU A 368 7.39 -15.29 31.52
C GLU A 368 7.20 -15.58 30.02
N ALA A 369 7.16 -16.84 29.61
CA ALA A 369 6.90 -17.22 28.21
C ALA A 369 5.49 -16.80 27.76
N SER A 370 4.50 -16.98 28.63
CA SER A 370 3.13 -16.53 28.36
C SER A 370 3.04 -15.00 28.18
N ALA A 371 3.70 -14.23 29.04
CA ALA A 371 3.72 -12.78 28.95
C ALA A 371 4.38 -12.31 27.63
N LEU A 372 5.50 -12.89 27.23
CA LEU A 372 6.15 -12.58 25.96
C LEU A 372 5.23 -12.85 24.76
N SER A 373 4.56 -14.02 24.77
CA SER A 373 3.63 -14.40 23.70
C SER A 373 2.49 -13.38 23.55
N VAL A 374 1.94 -12.89 24.67
CA VAL A 374 0.87 -11.88 24.64
C VAL A 374 1.41 -10.52 24.16
N GLU A 375 2.59 -10.13 24.62
CA GLU A 375 3.20 -8.86 24.19
C GLU A 375 3.57 -8.87 22.70
N GLU A 376 4.11 -9.97 22.18
CA GLU A 376 4.34 -10.13 20.73
C GLU A 376 3.04 -10.15 19.92
N ALA A 377 1.94 -10.70 20.47
CA ALA A 377 0.64 -10.71 19.80
C ALA A 377 -0.05 -9.34 19.74
N ARG A 378 0.40 -8.37 20.53
CA ARG A 378 -0.10 -6.99 20.53
C ARG A 378 0.64 -6.08 19.55
N LEU A 379 1.81 -6.48 19.06
CA LEU A 379 2.59 -5.80 18.04
C LEU A 379 2.13 -6.15 16.62
#